data_d4a3e7a7e75077b85f85dbec160ef198
#
_entry.id   d4a3e7a7e75077b85f85dbec160ef198
#
_cell.length_a   1.000
_cell.length_b   1.000
_cell.length_c   1.000
_cell.angle_alpha   90.00
_cell.angle_beta   90.00
_cell.angle_gamma   90.00
#
_symmetry.space_group_name_H-M   'P 1'
#
loop_
_entity.id
_entity.type
_entity.pdbx_description
1 polymer ?
#
loop_
_entity_poly.entity_id
_entity_poly.type
_entity_poly.pdbx_seq_one_letter_code
_entity_poly.pdbx_strand_id
1 'polypeptide(L)'
;PNEHPLLGRGILELTDIVSAPYPGASVVPAECRATFDRRTLVGEDEAVILGQVEEAIARAQEKHPEIKARCYLATGTEACWTGDTISAKRYFPAWVVDENSELVVKARRGLEAAGIDAPLSHFSFCTNGSHFCGEAGIPTIGYGPSLESLAHVRDEYIEISQLTKACRGFASILAELTR
;
A
#
# COMPACT_ATOMS: atom_id res chain seq x y z
N PRO A 1 14.19 -7.89 3.12
CA PRO A 1 13.27 -6.80 3.48
C PRO A 1 13.47 -6.41 4.94
N ASN A 2 13.41 -5.11 5.22
CA ASN A 2 13.47 -4.57 6.56
C ASN A 2 12.23 -5.00 7.37
N GLU A 3 12.29 -4.83 8.68
CA GLU A 3 11.18 -5.11 9.58
C GLU A 3 10.86 -3.86 10.41
N HIS A 4 9.57 -3.56 10.55
CA HIS A 4 9.08 -2.46 11.37
C HIS A 4 8.30 -3.03 12.57
N PRO A 5 8.47 -2.49 13.81
CA PRO A 5 7.85 -3.05 15.00
C PRO A 5 6.32 -3.19 14.93
N LEU A 6 5.64 -2.25 14.26
CA LEU A 6 4.18 -2.25 14.10
C LEU A 6 3.74 -2.88 12.78
N LEU A 7 4.41 -2.55 11.67
CA LEU A 7 3.98 -2.99 10.33
C LEU A 7 4.52 -4.38 9.94
N GLY A 8 5.41 -4.97 10.74
CA GLY A 8 6.03 -6.23 10.42
C GLY A 8 7.08 -6.12 9.30
N ARG A 9 7.23 -7.18 8.53
CA ARG A 9 8.23 -7.26 7.45
C ARG A 9 7.70 -6.63 6.16
N GLY A 10 8.57 -5.88 5.47
CA GLY A 10 8.29 -5.44 4.10
C GLY A 10 8.09 -6.64 3.16
N ILE A 11 7.18 -6.49 2.21
CA ILE A 11 6.83 -7.55 1.24
C ILE A 11 7.31 -7.12 -0.15
N LEU A 12 7.87 -8.07 -0.89
CA LEU A 12 8.24 -7.91 -2.29
C LEU A 12 7.82 -9.17 -3.03
N GLU A 13 6.75 -9.08 -3.82
CA GLU A 13 6.17 -10.19 -4.57
C GLU A 13 6.33 -9.99 -6.07
N LEU A 14 6.77 -11.04 -6.76
CA LEU A 14 6.77 -11.08 -8.23
C LEU A 14 5.34 -11.30 -8.71
N THR A 15 4.76 -10.28 -9.36
CA THR A 15 3.36 -10.31 -9.80
C THR A 15 3.19 -10.56 -11.30
N ASP A 16 4.22 -10.28 -12.08
CA ASP A 16 4.18 -10.49 -13.52
C ASP A 16 5.60 -10.70 -14.08
N ILE A 17 5.71 -11.53 -15.10
CA ILE A 17 6.94 -11.73 -15.88
C ILE A 17 6.58 -11.94 -17.35
N VAL A 18 7.13 -11.12 -18.20
CA VAL A 18 6.85 -11.13 -19.64
C VAL A 18 8.14 -11.04 -20.43
N SER A 19 8.28 -11.90 -21.43
CA SER A 19 9.38 -11.83 -22.38
C SER A 19 8.98 -11.13 -23.67
N ALA A 20 9.91 -10.57 -24.40
CA ALA A 20 9.68 -9.95 -25.69
C ALA A 20 10.62 -10.51 -26.78
N PRO A 21 10.09 -10.81 -28.00
CA PRO A 21 8.68 -10.71 -28.41
C PRO A 21 7.78 -11.74 -27.72
N TYR A 22 6.50 -11.37 -27.55
CA TYR A 22 5.48 -12.28 -27.01
C TYR A 22 4.26 -12.37 -27.95
N PRO A 23 3.76 -13.58 -28.25
CA PRO A 23 4.37 -14.89 -27.93
C PRO A 23 5.65 -15.13 -28.74
N GLY A 24 6.65 -15.75 -28.08
CA GLY A 24 7.99 -15.93 -28.64
C GLY A 24 8.11 -16.97 -29.76
N ALA A 25 7.08 -17.75 -30.00
CA ALA A 25 7.07 -18.85 -30.98
C ALA A 25 8.42 -19.64 -31.06
N SER A 26 9.17 -19.50 -32.14
CA SER A 26 10.46 -20.20 -32.33
C SER A 26 11.68 -19.29 -32.12
N VAL A 27 11.51 -18.17 -31.43
CA VAL A 27 12.57 -17.15 -31.21
C VAL A 27 12.95 -17.09 -29.74
N VAL A 28 14.25 -17.09 -29.44
CA VAL A 28 14.75 -16.80 -28.10
C VAL A 28 14.46 -15.34 -27.76
N PRO A 29 13.80 -15.03 -26.64
CA PRO A 29 13.47 -13.67 -26.28
C PRO A 29 14.70 -12.78 -26.12
N ALA A 30 14.62 -11.52 -26.59
CA ALA A 30 15.69 -10.54 -26.48
C ALA A 30 15.69 -9.84 -25.11
N GLU A 31 14.51 -9.76 -24.46
CA GLU A 31 14.35 -9.17 -23.14
C GLU A 31 13.31 -9.90 -22.30
N CYS A 32 13.40 -9.67 -20.99
CA CYS A 32 12.41 -10.09 -20.03
C CYS A 32 12.10 -8.92 -19.09
N ARG A 33 10.83 -8.67 -18.84
CA ARG A 33 10.36 -7.68 -17.87
C ARG A 33 9.68 -8.41 -16.71
N ALA A 34 10.09 -8.12 -15.49
CA ALA A 34 9.46 -8.59 -14.28
C ALA A 34 8.84 -7.40 -13.54
N THR A 35 7.61 -7.58 -13.04
CA THR A 35 6.91 -6.59 -12.23
C THR A 35 6.77 -7.14 -10.81
N PHE A 36 7.08 -6.30 -9.84
CA PHE A 36 6.99 -6.64 -8.42
C PHE A 36 6.00 -5.70 -7.73
N ASP A 37 5.16 -6.25 -6.87
CA ASP A 37 4.42 -5.48 -5.85
C ASP A 37 5.27 -5.40 -4.60
N ARG A 38 5.50 -4.17 -4.12
CA ARG A 38 6.23 -3.93 -2.88
C ARG A 38 5.36 -3.22 -1.87
N ARG A 39 5.22 -3.83 -0.71
CA ARG A 39 4.67 -3.19 0.48
C ARG A 39 5.82 -2.55 1.24
N THR A 40 5.85 -1.23 1.24
CA THR A 40 6.91 -0.42 1.84
C THR A 40 6.78 -0.35 3.36
N LEU A 41 7.86 -0.02 4.03
CA LEU A 41 7.88 0.33 5.45
C LEU A 41 8.13 1.82 5.63
N VAL A 42 7.81 2.36 6.80
CA VAL A 42 8.08 3.76 7.12
C VAL A 42 9.57 4.05 6.98
N GLY A 43 9.88 5.13 6.25
CA GLY A 43 11.26 5.54 5.94
C GLY A 43 11.86 4.88 4.70
N GLU A 44 11.13 4.02 4.01
CA GLU A 44 11.56 3.49 2.70
C GLU A 44 11.08 4.42 1.58
N ASP A 45 11.95 5.30 1.13
CA ASP A 45 11.73 6.13 -0.05
C ASP A 45 12.10 5.41 -1.36
N GLU A 46 11.89 6.09 -2.50
CA GLU A 46 12.23 5.55 -3.83
C GLU A 46 13.68 5.10 -3.93
N ALA A 47 14.61 5.88 -3.36
CA ALA A 47 16.04 5.58 -3.45
C ALA A 47 16.40 4.32 -2.67
N VAL A 48 15.85 4.16 -1.47
CA VAL A 48 16.02 2.96 -0.64
C VAL A 48 15.45 1.72 -1.34
N ILE A 49 14.25 1.84 -1.91
CA ILE A 49 13.58 0.72 -2.58
C ILE A 49 14.36 0.27 -3.82
N LEU A 50 14.70 1.22 -4.69
CA LEU A 50 15.43 0.92 -5.92
C LEU A 50 16.86 0.44 -5.64
N GLY A 51 17.54 1.05 -4.68
CA GLY A 51 18.89 0.65 -4.27
C GLY A 51 18.98 -0.81 -3.84
N GLN A 52 17.99 -1.35 -3.12
CA GLN A 52 17.95 -2.76 -2.75
C GLN A 52 17.86 -3.70 -3.98
N VAL A 53 17.13 -3.29 -5.01
CA VAL A 53 17.02 -4.05 -6.27
C VAL A 53 18.29 -3.90 -7.09
N GLU A 54 18.86 -2.70 -7.18
CA GLU A 54 20.12 -2.43 -7.87
C GLU A 54 21.29 -3.22 -7.28
N GLU A 55 21.36 -3.34 -5.95
CA GLU A 55 22.34 -4.22 -5.29
C GLU A 55 22.16 -5.69 -5.67
N ALA A 56 20.92 -6.16 -5.81
CA ALA A 56 20.65 -7.52 -6.26
C ALA A 56 21.08 -7.72 -7.71
N ILE A 57 20.84 -6.73 -8.58
CA ILE A 57 21.30 -6.73 -9.97
C ILE A 57 22.85 -6.74 -10.01
N ALA A 58 23.51 -5.90 -9.23
CA ALA A 58 24.97 -5.84 -9.17
C ALA A 58 25.58 -7.19 -8.75
N ARG A 59 25.04 -7.83 -7.71
CA ARG A 59 25.48 -9.19 -7.30
C ARG A 59 25.26 -10.25 -8.38
N ALA A 60 24.23 -10.11 -9.19
CA ALA A 60 24.01 -11.02 -10.33
C ALA A 60 25.04 -10.76 -11.45
N GLN A 61 25.36 -9.50 -11.72
CA GLN A 61 26.33 -9.09 -12.73
C GLN A 61 27.76 -9.49 -12.35
N GLU A 62 28.11 -9.55 -11.08
CA GLU A 62 29.41 -10.10 -10.63
C GLU A 62 29.63 -11.55 -11.09
N LYS A 63 28.56 -12.34 -11.12
CA LYS A 63 28.59 -13.74 -11.54
C LYS A 63 28.35 -13.93 -13.04
N HIS A 64 27.62 -13.02 -13.63
CA HIS A 64 27.12 -13.03 -14.99
C HIS A 64 27.28 -11.64 -15.63
N PRO A 65 28.49 -11.26 -16.04
CA PRO A 65 28.77 -9.90 -16.56
C PRO A 65 27.98 -9.53 -17.83
N GLU A 66 27.44 -10.52 -18.52
CA GLU A 66 26.59 -10.34 -19.70
C GLU A 66 25.19 -9.79 -19.36
N ILE A 67 24.75 -9.86 -18.11
CA ILE A 67 23.44 -9.38 -17.69
C ILE A 67 23.37 -7.87 -17.84
N LYS A 68 22.37 -7.40 -18.60
CA LYS A 68 22.00 -6.00 -18.71
C LYS A 68 20.61 -5.82 -18.11
N ALA A 69 20.56 -5.32 -16.89
CA ALA A 69 19.31 -5.11 -16.17
C ALA A 69 19.24 -3.69 -15.60
N ARG A 70 18.02 -3.21 -15.43
CA ARG A 70 17.70 -1.94 -14.74
C ARG A 70 16.40 -2.10 -13.99
N CYS A 71 16.21 -1.34 -12.93
CA CYS A 71 14.92 -1.23 -12.23
C CYS A 71 14.42 0.21 -12.24
N TYR A 72 13.14 0.37 -12.06
CA TYR A 72 12.47 1.67 -11.94
C TYR A 72 11.09 1.48 -11.33
N LEU A 73 10.54 2.54 -10.74
CA LEU A 73 9.13 2.54 -10.30
C LEU A 73 8.20 2.61 -11.52
N ALA A 74 7.24 1.72 -11.56
CA ALA A 74 6.24 1.71 -12.62
C ALA A 74 5.40 2.99 -12.59
N THR A 75 5.00 3.46 -13.76
CA THR A 75 4.00 4.54 -13.91
C THR A 75 2.67 3.92 -14.31
N GLY A 76 1.62 4.24 -13.58
CA GLY A 76 0.26 3.92 -13.94
C GLY A 76 -0.35 5.05 -14.77
N THR A 77 -1.13 4.69 -15.77
CA THR A 77 -1.88 5.65 -16.59
C THR A 77 -3.32 5.16 -16.70
N GLU A 78 -4.25 5.96 -16.20
CA GLU A 78 -5.66 5.59 -16.11
C GLU A 78 -6.51 6.64 -16.83
N ALA A 79 -7.47 6.18 -17.63
CA ALA A 79 -8.45 7.06 -18.26
C ALA A 79 -9.58 7.36 -17.26
N CYS A 80 -9.89 8.63 -17.08
CA CYS A 80 -11.00 9.08 -16.26
C CYS A 80 -12.31 9.05 -17.06
N TRP A 81 -13.44 8.98 -16.38
CA TRP A 81 -14.76 9.04 -17.01
C TRP A 81 -15.03 10.37 -17.74
N THR A 82 -14.31 11.44 -17.36
CA THR A 82 -14.34 12.76 -18.02
C THR A 82 -13.68 12.78 -19.39
N GLY A 83 -12.92 11.74 -19.75
CA GLY A 83 -12.08 11.68 -20.94
C GLY A 83 -10.62 12.12 -20.69
N ASP A 84 -10.33 12.64 -19.52
CA ASP A 84 -8.96 12.97 -19.12
C ASP A 84 -8.14 11.71 -18.80
N THR A 85 -6.83 11.86 -18.79
CA THR A 85 -5.90 10.79 -18.41
C THR A 85 -5.06 11.23 -17.23
N ILE A 86 -5.00 10.41 -16.18
CA ILE A 86 -4.12 10.62 -15.04
C ILE A 86 -2.95 9.67 -15.18
N SER A 87 -1.74 10.20 -15.07
CA SER A 87 -0.51 9.41 -15.06
C SER A 87 0.31 9.74 -13.82
N ALA A 88 0.66 8.71 -13.04
CA ALA A 88 1.44 8.87 -11.82
C ALA A 88 2.36 7.68 -11.58
N LYS A 89 3.46 7.90 -10.86
CA LYS A 89 4.28 6.81 -10.34
C LYS A 89 3.47 5.93 -9.39
N ARG A 90 3.65 4.63 -9.50
CA ARG A 90 3.04 3.68 -8.56
C ARG A 90 3.91 3.53 -7.32
N TYR A 91 3.94 4.60 -6.52
CA TYR A 91 4.64 4.65 -5.25
C TYR A 91 3.64 5.05 -4.15
N PHE A 92 3.55 4.23 -3.12
CA PHE A 92 2.62 4.38 -2.00
C PHE A 92 3.43 4.23 -0.70
N PRO A 93 3.92 5.34 -0.12
CA PRO A 93 4.71 5.28 1.10
C PRO A 93 3.90 4.73 2.27
N ALA A 94 4.55 3.90 3.09
CA ALA A 94 3.97 3.48 4.35
C ALA A 94 3.90 4.65 5.33
N TRP A 95 2.93 4.61 6.23
CA TRP A 95 2.72 5.64 7.22
C TRP A 95 2.25 5.06 8.56
N VAL A 96 2.59 5.75 9.63
CA VAL A 96 2.17 5.42 11.00
C VAL A 96 1.83 6.73 11.70
N VAL A 97 0.78 6.73 12.50
CA VAL A 97 0.39 7.85 13.35
C VAL A 97 0.64 7.45 14.80
N ASP A 98 1.19 8.38 15.59
CA ASP A 98 1.40 8.16 17.03
C ASP A 98 0.05 7.89 17.72
N GLU A 99 -0.01 6.79 18.47
CA GLU A 99 -1.21 6.39 19.23
C GLU A 99 -1.65 7.43 20.26
N ASN A 100 -0.73 8.29 20.72
CA ASN A 100 -0.98 9.37 21.66
C ASN A 100 -1.31 10.72 20.97
N SER A 101 -1.33 10.74 19.64
CA SER A 101 -1.71 11.96 18.91
C SER A 101 -3.16 12.37 19.19
N GLU A 102 -3.43 13.66 19.12
CA GLU A 102 -4.77 14.19 19.35
C GLU A 102 -5.83 13.52 18.48
N LEU A 103 -5.49 13.26 17.20
CA LEU A 103 -6.37 12.57 16.25
C LEU A 103 -6.77 11.18 16.74
N VAL A 104 -5.79 10.37 17.14
CA VAL A 104 -6.05 8.98 17.60
C VAL A 104 -6.83 8.99 18.92
N VAL A 105 -6.42 9.82 19.86
CA VAL A 105 -7.07 9.93 21.19
C VAL A 105 -8.54 10.37 21.04
N LYS A 106 -8.82 11.41 20.23
CA LYS A 106 -10.19 11.86 19.99
C LYS A 106 -11.02 10.82 19.23
N ALA A 107 -10.45 10.18 18.22
CA ALA A 107 -11.15 9.13 17.47
C ALA A 107 -11.54 7.95 18.36
N ARG A 108 -10.63 7.48 19.21
CA ARG A 108 -10.93 6.42 20.19
C ARG A 108 -12.03 6.82 21.18
N ARG A 109 -11.94 8.04 21.73
CA ARG A 109 -13.00 8.58 22.62
C ARG A 109 -14.37 8.59 21.93
N GLY A 110 -14.41 9.00 20.66
CA GLY A 110 -15.65 8.98 19.88
C GLY A 110 -16.21 7.57 19.72
N LEU A 111 -15.37 6.58 19.44
CA LEU A 111 -15.79 5.18 19.33
C LEU A 111 -16.27 4.61 20.67
N GLU A 112 -15.57 4.88 21.76
CA GLU A 112 -15.97 4.49 23.11
C GLU A 112 -17.33 5.08 23.49
N ALA A 113 -17.56 6.36 23.18
CA ALA A 113 -18.86 7.03 23.42
C ALA A 113 -20.02 6.39 22.61
N ALA A 114 -19.71 5.81 21.44
CA ALA A 114 -20.67 5.04 20.63
C ALA A 114 -20.82 3.58 21.08
N GLY A 115 -20.12 3.14 22.14
CA GLY A 115 -20.11 1.74 22.58
C GLY A 115 -19.43 0.81 21.57
N ILE A 116 -18.43 1.31 20.84
CA ILE A 116 -17.68 0.58 19.83
C ILE A 116 -16.27 0.30 20.36
N ASP A 117 -15.99 -0.95 20.64
CA ASP A 117 -14.63 -1.40 20.89
C ASP A 117 -13.87 -1.48 19.56
N ALA A 118 -12.79 -0.72 19.45
CA ALA A 118 -11.92 -0.65 18.28
C ALA A 118 -10.46 -0.56 18.74
N PRO A 119 -9.79 -1.71 18.86
CA PRO A 119 -8.37 -1.73 19.20
C PRO A 119 -7.55 -1.08 18.09
N LEU A 120 -6.41 -0.49 18.47
CA LEU A 120 -5.46 0.01 17.49
C LEU A 120 -4.83 -1.15 16.74
N SER A 121 -4.71 -0.98 15.44
CA SER A 121 -4.14 -1.98 14.53
C SER A 121 -3.51 -1.29 13.33
N HIS A 122 -3.12 -2.06 12.33
CA HIS A 122 -2.61 -1.58 11.06
C HIS A 122 -3.22 -2.37 9.91
N PHE A 123 -3.17 -1.80 8.73
CA PHE A 123 -3.50 -2.48 7.48
C PHE A 123 -2.22 -2.89 6.76
N SER A 124 -2.21 -4.07 6.15
CA SER A 124 -1.15 -4.52 5.26
C SER A 124 -1.37 -4.13 3.79
N PHE A 125 -2.50 -3.51 3.47
CA PHE A 125 -2.82 -3.01 2.14
C PHE A 125 -2.65 -1.48 2.02
N CYS A 126 -2.51 -0.99 0.79
CA CYS A 126 -2.43 0.44 0.51
C CYS A 126 -3.80 1.11 0.59
N THR A 127 -3.81 2.36 1.07
CA THR A 127 -4.98 3.25 1.04
C THR A 127 -4.54 4.65 0.60
N ASN A 128 -5.49 5.55 0.36
CA ASN A 128 -5.19 6.97 0.12
C ASN A 128 -4.45 7.64 1.31
N GLY A 129 -4.44 7.02 2.48
CA GLY A 129 -3.63 7.43 3.63
C GLY A 129 -2.14 7.51 3.32
N SER A 130 -1.63 6.73 2.35
CA SER A 130 -0.26 6.84 1.85
C SER A 130 0.05 8.24 1.34
N HIS A 131 -0.86 8.84 0.56
CA HIS A 131 -0.70 10.19 0.01
C HIS A 131 -1.00 11.26 1.05
N PHE A 132 -2.06 11.09 1.84
CA PHE A 132 -2.41 12.09 2.86
C PHE A 132 -1.38 12.12 4.00
N CYS A 133 -1.09 11.00 4.62
CA CYS A 133 -0.18 10.93 5.75
C CYS A 133 1.28 10.72 5.31
N GLY A 134 1.52 9.77 4.42
CA GLY A 134 2.88 9.40 4.01
C GLY A 134 3.59 10.47 3.18
N GLU A 135 2.90 11.17 2.28
CA GLU A 135 3.48 12.21 1.43
C GLU A 135 3.21 13.62 1.95
N ALA A 136 1.94 13.94 2.22
CA ALA A 136 1.52 15.30 2.57
C ALA A 136 1.64 15.61 4.07
N GLY A 137 1.95 14.64 4.92
CA GLY A 137 2.07 14.83 6.37
C GLY A 137 0.73 15.17 7.07
N ILE A 138 -0.40 14.91 6.40
CA ILE A 138 -1.73 15.12 6.97
C ILE A 138 -2.07 13.94 7.87
N PRO A 139 -2.23 14.11 9.20
CA PRO A 139 -2.56 13.03 10.11
C PRO A 139 -3.81 12.27 9.65
N THR A 140 -3.68 10.98 9.44
CA THR A 140 -4.73 10.14 8.85
C THR A 140 -4.85 8.84 9.64
N ILE A 141 -6.08 8.44 9.95
CA ILE A 141 -6.39 7.13 10.54
C ILE A 141 -7.31 6.34 9.62
N GLY A 142 -7.18 5.02 9.65
CA GLY A 142 -8.11 4.10 9.01
C GLY A 142 -9.17 3.65 9.99
N TYR A 143 -10.43 3.70 9.58
CA TYR A 143 -11.56 3.10 10.28
C TYR A 143 -12.59 2.64 9.26
N GLY A 144 -13.19 1.48 9.48
CA GLY A 144 -14.22 0.98 8.58
C GLY A 144 -14.75 -0.37 9.03
N PRO A 145 -15.80 -0.84 8.35
CA PRO A 145 -16.39 -2.16 8.60
C PRO A 145 -15.59 -3.26 7.86
N SER A 146 -15.90 -4.52 8.17
CA SER A 146 -15.34 -5.74 7.61
C SER A 146 -13.97 -6.13 8.18
N LEU A 147 -13.40 -7.15 7.63
CA LEU A 147 -12.09 -7.69 7.97
C LEU A 147 -11.17 -7.62 6.76
N GLU A 148 -9.90 -7.31 6.98
CA GLU A 148 -8.89 -7.28 5.90
C GLU A 148 -8.82 -8.61 5.13
N SER A 149 -8.99 -9.74 5.82
CA SER A 149 -8.96 -11.07 5.23
C SER A 149 -10.11 -11.37 4.27
N LEU A 150 -11.15 -10.54 4.26
CA LEU A 150 -12.27 -10.64 3.34
C LEU A 150 -12.11 -9.76 2.09
N ALA A 151 -11.10 -8.89 2.06
CA ALA A 151 -10.84 -8.04 0.90
C ALA A 151 -10.18 -8.83 -0.24
N HIS A 152 -10.64 -8.60 -1.47
CA HIS A 152 -10.09 -9.20 -2.70
C HIS A 152 -10.15 -10.74 -2.74
N VAL A 153 -11.12 -11.34 -2.05
CA VAL A 153 -11.37 -12.77 -2.08
C VAL A 153 -12.59 -13.11 -2.93
N ARG A 154 -12.68 -14.36 -3.37
CA ARG A 154 -13.90 -14.84 -4.02
C ARG A 154 -15.06 -14.82 -3.02
N ASP A 155 -16.23 -14.36 -3.48
CA ASP A 155 -17.43 -14.19 -2.66
C ASP A 155 -17.24 -13.24 -1.46
N GLU A 156 -16.44 -12.17 -1.67
CA GLU A 156 -16.26 -11.09 -0.70
C GLU A 156 -17.62 -10.58 -0.19
N TYR A 157 -17.75 -10.43 1.11
CA TYR A 157 -18.99 -9.99 1.74
C TYR A 157 -18.74 -9.05 2.92
N ILE A 158 -19.79 -8.37 3.34
CA ILE A 158 -19.83 -7.56 4.54
C ILE A 158 -21.13 -7.80 5.30
N GLU A 159 -21.07 -7.86 6.61
CA GLU A 159 -22.25 -7.94 7.45
C GLU A 159 -22.96 -6.58 7.55
N ILE A 160 -24.29 -6.57 7.36
CA ILE A 160 -25.10 -5.34 7.45
C ILE A 160 -24.97 -4.69 8.83
N SER A 161 -24.87 -5.48 9.89
CA SER A 161 -24.63 -5.01 11.26
C SER A 161 -23.35 -4.18 11.38
N GLN A 162 -22.29 -4.56 10.67
CA GLN A 162 -21.03 -3.83 10.65
C GLN A 162 -21.13 -2.49 9.91
N LEU A 163 -21.91 -2.41 8.81
CA LEU A 163 -22.20 -1.16 8.13
C LEU A 163 -22.85 -0.14 9.06
N THR A 164 -23.91 -0.56 9.78
CA THR A 164 -24.61 0.31 10.72
C THR A 164 -23.70 0.75 11.88
N LYS A 165 -22.88 -0.18 12.40
CA LYS A 165 -21.90 0.11 13.45
C LYS A 165 -20.84 1.11 12.96
N ALA A 166 -20.34 0.95 11.73
CA ALA A 166 -19.36 1.86 11.15
C ALA A 166 -19.93 3.27 10.96
N CYS A 167 -21.17 3.42 10.46
CA CYS A 167 -21.82 4.72 10.33
C CYS A 167 -21.88 5.46 11.68
N ARG A 168 -22.29 4.78 12.74
CA ARG A 168 -22.31 5.36 14.09
C ARG A 168 -20.90 5.77 14.54
N GLY A 169 -19.91 4.91 14.30
CA GLY A 169 -18.53 5.19 14.64
C GLY A 169 -17.98 6.43 13.93
N PHE A 170 -18.19 6.54 12.61
CA PHE A 170 -17.80 7.74 11.86
C PHE A 170 -18.44 9.02 12.40
N ALA A 171 -19.75 8.98 12.67
CA ALA A 171 -20.46 10.15 13.26
C ALA A 171 -19.88 10.54 14.62
N SER A 172 -19.57 9.57 15.48
CA SER A 172 -19.00 9.82 16.81
C SER A 172 -17.55 10.30 16.76
N ILE A 173 -16.73 9.75 15.86
CA ILE A 173 -15.36 10.25 15.61
C ILE A 173 -15.42 11.73 15.18
N LEU A 174 -16.25 12.07 14.19
CA LEU A 174 -16.40 13.44 13.70
C LEU A 174 -16.88 14.38 14.79
N ALA A 175 -17.84 13.96 15.61
CA ALA A 175 -18.33 14.76 16.73
C ALA A 175 -17.23 15.09 17.76
N GLU A 176 -16.32 14.15 18.03
CA GLU A 176 -15.18 14.40 18.93
C GLU A 176 -14.09 15.26 18.29
N LEU A 177 -13.83 15.09 17.00
CA LEU A 177 -12.82 15.89 16.30
C LEU A 177 -13.22 17.35 16.11
N THR A 178 -14.51 17.67 16.13
CA THR A 178 -15.05 19.03 15.96
C THR A 178 -15.31 19.78 17.28
N ARG A 179 -15.04 19.16 18.41
CA ARG A 179 -15.05 19.77 19.76
C ARG A 179 -13.67 20.32 20.09
#